data_c7fb76124c1b47cc55aa0a2dc2d57b10
#
_entry.id   c7fb76124c1b47cc55aa0a2dc2d57b10
#
_cell.length_a   1.000
_cell.length_b   1.000
_cell.length_c   1.000
_cell.angle_alpha   90.00
_cell.angle_beta   90.00
_cell.angle_gamma   90.00
#
_symmetry.space_group_name_H-M   'P 1'
#
loop_
_entity.id
_entity.type
_entity.pdbx_description
1 polymer ?
#
loop_
_entity_poly.entity_id
_entity_poly.type
_entity_poly.pdbx_seq_one_letter_code
_entity_poly.pdbx_strand_id
1 'polypeptide(L)'
;MGIMGEKLDIDFIISTGDNFYEGGLNGVDDPAFNESFTRVYTAPSLQKQWYSVLGNHDYRGDVEAQLSPVLREMDSKWLCLRSFIVNTEIAEFFFIDTTPFVNKYFLEPEDHVYDWSGILPRKSYLSNLLKDLELALKESSAKWKIVVGHHTIKSAGQHGNTAELNLQLLPILQANNVDLYINGHDHCLEHISSSER
;
A
#
# COMPACT_ATOMS: atom_id res chain seq x y z
N MET A 1 11.20 0.54 15.50
CA MET A 1 11.71 0.20 14.15
C MET A 1 13.24 0.33 14.07
N GLY A 2 13.86 1.47 14.43
CA GLY A 2 15.29 1.72 14.27
C GLY A 2 16.22 0.62 14.79
N ILE A 3 16.01 0.15 16.03
CA ILE A 3 16.82 -0.94 16.63
C ILE A 3 16.74 -2.23 15.79
N MET A 4 15.56 -2.56 15.30
CA MET A 4 15.38 -3.76 14.46
C MET A 4 15.97 -3.56 13.06
N GLY A 5 15.84 -2.37 12.51
CA GLY A 5 16.45 -2.02 11.22
C GLY A 5 17.98 -2.15 11.25
N GLU A 6 18.60 -1.68 12.32
CA GLU A 6 20.05 -1.84 12.53
C GLU A 6 20.44 -3.31 12.72
N LYS A 7 19.71 -4.03 13.59
CA LYS A 7 19.99 -5.44 13.88
C LYS A 7 19.88 -6.36 12.66
N LEU A 8 18.94 -6.06 11.76
CA LEU A 8 18.64 -6.87 10.57
C LEU A 8 19.36 -6.36 9.31
N ASP A 9 20.03 -5.20 9.39
CA ASP A 9 20.68 -4.54 8.25
C ASP A 9 19.72 -4.41 7.05
N ILE A 10 18.57 -3.78 7.28
CA ILE A 10 17.50 -3.71 6.29
C ILE A 10 17.91 -2.89 5.06
N ASP A 11 17.42 -3.27 3.89
CA ASP A 11 17.68 -2.58 2.62
C ASP A 11 16.68 -1.44 2.37
N PHE A 12 15.42 -1.63 2.73
CA PHE A 12 14.32 -0.66 2.55
C PHE A 12 13.20 -0.88 3.57
N ILE A 13 12.22 0.00 3.56
CA ILE A 13 11.04 -0.07 4.42
C ILE A 13 9.77 -0.09 3.54
N ILE A 14 8.77 -0.86 3.95
CA ILE A 14 7.44 -0.86 3.36
C ILE A 14 6.47 -0.16 4.32
N SER A 15 5.72 0.83 3.81
CA SER A 15 4.54 1.37 4.48
C SER A 15 3.29 0.82 3.79
N THR A 16 2.43 0.20 4.57
CA THR A 16 1.24 -0.50 4.09
C THR A 16 -0.01 0.39 4.03
N GLY A 17 0.15 1.69 3.90
CA GLY A 17 -0.94 2.67 3.82
C GLY A 17 -1.39 3.21 5.16
N ASP A 18 -2.38 4.11 5.11
CA ASP A 18 -2.78 4.96 6.23
C ASP A 18 -1.57 5.72 6.79
N ASN A 19 -0.88 6.40 5.87
CA ASN A 19 0.39 7.04 6.14
C ASN A 19 0.23 8.28 7.04
N PHE A 20 -0.91 8.97 6.94
CA PHE A 20 -1.19 10.20 7.69
C PHE A 20 -2.60 10.18 8.28
N TYR A 21 -2.67 10.01 9.60
CA TYR A 21 -3.91 10.03 10.36
C TYR A 21 -4.31 11.47 10.76
N GLU A 22 -5.64 11.74 10.90
CA GLU A 22 -6.73 10.81 10.58
C GLU A 22 -7.25 10.98 9.15
N GLY A 23 -6.89 12.02 8.45
CA GLY A 23 -7.50 12.45 7.21
C GLY A 23 -6.52 12.65 6.06
N GLY A 24 -5.40 11.97 6.04
CA GLY A 24 -4.38 12.17 5.01
C GLY A 24 -3.67 13.52 5.12
N LEU A 25 -2.99 13.95 4.04
CA LEU A 25 -2.40 15.28 3.92
C LEU A 25 -3.40 16.25 3.27
N ASN A 26 -3.35 17.53 3.64
CA ASN A 26 -4.17 18.58 3.02
C ASN A 26 -3.48 19.23 1.78
N GLY A 27 -2.27 18.81 1.45
CA GLY A 27 -1.48 19.32 0.34
C GLY A 27 -0.01 19.01 0.54
N VAL A 28 0.82 19.35 -0.44
CA VAL A 28 2.28 19.11 -0.38
C VAL A 28 2.99 19.92 0.72
N ASP A 29 2.40 21.03 1.15
CA ASP A 29 2.93 21.89 2.21
C ASP A 29 2.39 21.55 3.59
N ASP A 30 1.60 20.47 3.74
CA ASP A 30 1.04 20.07 5.02
C ASP A 30 2.16 19.73 6.02
N PRO A 31 2.20 20.40 7.18
CA PRO A 31 3.23 20.12 8.21
C PRO A 31 3.20 18.68 8.72
N ALA A 32 2.07 17.97 8.59
CA ALA A 32 1.93 16.58 8.99
C ALA A 32 2.95 15.66 8.32
N PHE A 33 3.39 15.94 7.08
CA PHE A 33 4.46 15.19 6.44
C PHE A 33 5.76 15.23 7.26
N ASN A 34 6.16 16.42 7.70
CA ASN A 34 7.35 16.56 8.51
C ASN A 34 7.16 16.02 9.94
N GLU A 35 6.00 16.27 10.54
CA GLU A 35 5.71 15.94 11.93
C GLU A 35 5.47 14.45 12.16
N SER A 36 4.88 13.75 11.19
CA SER A 36 4.53 12.32 11.31
C SER A 36 5.50 11.40 10.59
N PHE A 37 6.28 11.89 9.63
CA PHE A 37 7.22 11.08 8.86
C PHE A 37 8.68 11.52 9.06
N THR A 38 9.08 12.66 8.52
CA THR A 38 10.49 13.06 8.44
C THR A 38 11.14 13.17 9.83
N ARG A 39 10.45 13.75 10.80
CA ARG A 39 10.96 13.94 12.16
C ARG A 39 10.75 12.75 13.09
N VAL A 40 9.95 11.78 12.69
CA VAL A 40 9.67 10.58 13.49
C VAL A 40 10.65 9.46 13.17
N TYR A 41 10.89 9.20 11.89
CA TYR A 41 11.73 8.09 11.44
C TYR A 41 13.19 8.53 11.25
N THR A 42 13.83 9.02 12.32
CA THR A 42 15.17 9.65 12.30
C THR A 42 16.33 8.69 12.56
N ALA A 43 16.06 7.45 13.02
CA ALA A 43 17.13 6.48 13.27
C ALA A 43 17.97 6.22 12.00
N PRO A 44 19.33 6.12 12.10
CA PRO A 44 20.20 5.91 10.94
C PRO A 44 19.79 4.72 10.06
N SER A 45 19.39 3.61 10.68
CA SER A 45 18.93 2.40 9.97
C SER A 45 17.64 2.59 9.18
N LEU A 46 16.87 3.65 9.47
CA LEU A 46 15.63 4.00 8.75
C LEU A 46 15.86 5.05 7.66
N GLN A 47 17.09 5.51 7.46
CA GLN A 47 17.45 6.42 6.36
C GLN A 47 17.68 5.62 5.06
N LYS A 48 16.72 4.77 4.74
CA LYS A 48 16.62 3.92 3.54
C LYS A 48 15.41 4.33 2.74
N GLN A 49 15.24 3.78 1.53
CA GLN A 49 14.04 4.02 0.74
C GLN A 49 12.80 3.48 1.45
N TRP A 50 11.77 4.28 1.53
CA TRP A 50 10.42 3.88 1.95
C TRP A 50 9.54 3.73 0.72
N TYR A 51 8.95 2.57 0.58
CA TYR A 51 7.97 2.25 -0.45
C TYR A 51 6.60 2.20 0.19
N SER A 52 5.73 3.15 -0.17
CA SER A 52 4.44 3.35 0.48
C SER A 52 3.29 3.08 -0.49
N VAL A 53 2.24 2.44 0.00
CA VAL A 53 0.93 2.41 -0.66
C VAL A 53 -0.02 3.38 0.04
N LEU A 54 -1.15 3.68 -0.59
CA LEU A 54 -2.22 4.47 -0.01
C LEU A 54 -3.18 3.58 0.79
N GLY A 55 -3.68 4.11 1.92
CA GLY A 55 -4.77 3.53 2.69
C GLY A 55 -6.02 4.41 2.65
N ASN A 56 -7.09 3.98 3.31
CA ASN A 56 -8.35 4.72 3.27
C ASN A 56 -8.30 6.06 4.00
N HIS A 57 -7.46 6.21 5.02
CA HIS A 57 -7.25 7.51 5.67
C HIS A 57 -6.55 8.51 4.75
N ASP A 58 -5.62 8.04 3.94
CA ASP A 58 -4.92 8.88 2.97
C ASP A 58 -5.88 9.47 1.93
N TYR A 59 -6.92 8.72 1.55
CA TYR A 59 -7.96 9.17 0.63
C TYR A 59 -8.94 10.21 1.19
N ARG A 60 -8.91 10.46 2.50
CA ARG A 60 -9.72 11.52 3.14
C ARG A 60 -9.07 12.89 3.01
N GLY A 61 -7.82 12.96 2.59
CA GLY A 61 -7.08 14.19 2.30
C GLY A 61 -6.81 14.38 0.81
N ASP A 62 -5.81 15.17 0.49
CA ASP A 62 -5.28 15.35 -0.87
C ASP A 62 -4.36 14.17 -1.21
N VAL A 63 -4.90 13.21 -1.95
CA VAL A 63 -4.14 12.02 -2.38
C VAL A 63 -2.98 12.41 -3.29
N GLU A 64 -3.18 13.37 -4.19
CA GLU A 64 -2.15 13.79 -5.14
C GLU A 64 -0.94 14.42 -4.43
N ALA A 65 -1.13 15.00 -3.23
CA ALA A 65 -0.03 15.47 -2.41
C ALA A 65 0.93 14.32 -2.03
N GLN A 66 0.40 13.17 -1.59
CA GLN A 66 1.24 12.03 -1.22
C GLN A 66 1.95 11.39 -2.41
N LEU A 67 1.36 11.48 -3.60
CA LEU A 67 1.92 10.97 -4.85
C LEU A 67 2.90 11.96 -5.51
N SER A 68 2.93 13.19 -5.02
CA SER A 68 3.71 14.27 -5.62
C SER A 68 5.22 14.06 -5.50
N PRO A 69 5.99 14.33 -6.56
CA PRO A 69 7.45 14.36 -6.48
C PRO A 69 7.99 15.41 -5.48
N VAL A 70 7.19 16.43 -5.14
CA VAL A 70 7.57 17.47 -4.16
C VAL A 70 7.89 16.86 -2.80
N LEU A 71 7.08 15.93 -2.29
CA LEU A 71 7.38 15.26 -1.02
C LEU A 71 8.69 14.46 -1.08
N ARG A 72 8.99 13.87 -2.23
CA ARG A 72 10.25 13.15 -2.45
C ARG A 72 11.44 14.10 -2.56
N GLU A 73 11.25 15.31 -3.04
CA GLU A 73 12.28 16.36 -3.00
C GLU A 73 12.52 16.87 -1.58
N MET A 74 11.47 16.95 -0.76
CA MET A 74 11.57 17.34 0.65
C MET A 74 12.24 16.26 1.51
N ASP A 75 11.94 14.98 1.24
CA ASP A 75 12.56 13.84 1.90
C ASP A 75 12.73 12.69 0.91
N SER A 76 13.96 12.49 0.44
CA SER A 76 14.28 11.51 -0.62
C SER A 76 13.97 10.05 -0.26
N LYS A 77 13.73 9.76 1.02
CA LYS A 77 13.30 8.43 1.46
C LYS A 77 11.87 8.12 1.01
N TRP A 78 11.02 9.14 0.84
CA TRP A 78 9.61 8.96 0.53
C TRP A 78 9.39 8.55 -0.91
N LEU A 79 8.65 7.47 -1.13
CA LEU A 79 8.06 7.11 -2.42
C LEU A 79 6.68 6.50 -2.19
N CYS A 80 5.66 7.20 -2.66
CA CYS A 80 4.29 6.71 -2.71
C CYS A 80 3.76 6.85 -4.12
N LEU A 81 3.22 5.77 -4.68
CA LEU A 81 2.58 5.75 -6.00
C LEU A 81 1.36 4.82 -5.92
N ARG A 82 0.41 4.99 -6.86
CA ARG A 82 -0.81 4.16 -6.89
C ARG A 82 -0.51 2.68 -7.17
N SER A 83 0.41 2.41 -8.08
CA SER A 83 0.93 1.07 -8.29
C SER A 83 2.33 1.14 -8.91
N PHE A 84 3.20 0.26 -8.46
CA PHE A 84 4.58 0.18 -8.95
C PHE A 84 5.21 -1.16 -8.57
N ILE A 85 6.36 -1.45 -9.17
CA ILE A 85 7.08 -2.68 -8.92
C ILE A 85 8.48 -2.32 -8.40
N VAL A 86 8.92 -3.04 -7.38
CA VAL A 86 10.30 -2.99 -6.89
C VAL A 86 10.92 -4.37 -7.13
N ASN A 87 11.93 -4.37 -7.97
CA ASN A 87 12.67 -5.59 -8.30
C ASN A 87 13.95 -5.66 -7.47
N THR A 88 14.17 -6.79 -6.81
CA THR A 88 15.39 -7.13 -6.10
C THR A 88 16.01 -8.38 -6.71
N GLU A 89 17.19 -8.80 -6.25
CA GLU A 89 17.89 -9.96 -6.84
C GLU A 89 17.08 -11.26 -6.78
N ILE A 90 16.25 -11.43 -5.74
CA ILE A 90 15.56 -12.71 -5.48
C ILE A 90 14.04 -12.56 -5.34
N ALA A 91 13.54 -11.35 -5.16
CA ALA A 91 12.12 -11.06 -4.94
C ALA A 91 11.64 -9.88 -5.78
N GLU A 92 10.42 -9.92 -6.20
CA GLU A 92 9.74 -8.83 -6.86
C GLU A 92 8.50 -8.43 -6.06
N PHE A 93 8.42 -7.14 -5.72
CA PHE A 93 7.36 -6.57 -4.90
C PHE A 93 6.41 -5.77 -5.79
N PHE A 94 5.16 -6.14 -5.81
CA PHE A 94 4.08 -5.50 -6.57
C PHE A 94 3.22 -4.68 -5.62
N PHE A 95 3.40 -3.38 -5.62
CA PHE A 95 2.63 -2.44 -4.80
C PHE A 95 1.36 -2.04 -5.52
N ILE A 96 0.22 -2.15 -4.86
CA ILE A 96 -1.09 -1.85 -5.44
C ILE A 96 -1.96 -1.01 -4.51
N ASP A 97 -2.70 -0.09 -5.10
CA ASP A 97 -3.69 0.71 -4.41
C ASP A 97 -5.00 -0.08 -4.26
N THR A 98 -5.34 -0.44 -3.02
CA THR A 98 -6.51 -1.27 -2.72
C THR A 98 -7.73 -0.48 -2.24
N THR A 99 -7.59 0.78 -1.88
CA THR A 99 -8.72 1.62 -1.40
C THR A 99 -9.85 1.72 -2.43
N PRO A 100 -9.57 1.88 -3.74
CA PRO A 100 -10.62 1.93 -4.75
C PRO A 100 -11.44 0.65 -4.92
N PHE A 101 -11.01 -0.51 -4.38
CA PHE A 101 -11.78 -1.75 -4.45
C PHE A 101 -12.98 -1.75 -3.51
N VAL A 102 -12.92 -1.02 -2.40
CA VAL A 102 -13.89 -1.11 -1.30
C VAL A 102 -15.13 -0.31 -1.60
N ASN A 103 -16.26 -1.00 -1.78
CA ASN A 103 -17.53 -0.37 -2.13
C ASN A 103 -18.05 0.59 -1.07
N LYS A 104 -17.83 0.29 0.21
CA LYS A 104 -18.28 1.10 1.33
C LYS A 104 -17.88 2.57 1.18
N TYR A 105 -16.67 2.86 0.74
CA TYR A 105 -16.17 4.23 0.60
C TYR A 105 -16.85 5.06 -0.51
N PHE A 106 -17.51 4.40 -1.44
CA PHE A 106 -18.28 5.04 -2.51
C PHE A 106 -19.79 5.12 -2.21
N LEU A 107 -20.33 4.10 -1.56
CA LEU A 107 -21.79 3.94 -1.39
C LEU A 107 -22.26 4.47 -0.03
N GLU A 108 -21.45 4.32 1.00
CA GLU A 108 -21.77 4.64 2.38
C GLU A 108 -20.56 5.32 3.06
N PRO A 109 -20.11 6.50 2.56
CA PRO A 109 -18.90 7.14 3.06
C PRO A 109 -19.04 7.71 4.48
N GLU A 110 -20.27 7.65 5.06
CA GLU A 110 -20.61 8.24 6.36
C GLU A 110 -20.33 9.76 6.34
N ASP A 111 -19.64 10.30 7.36
CA ASP A 111 -19.27 11.70 7.45
C ASP A 111 -17.93 12.02 6.74
N HIS A 112 -17.38 11.06 5.97
CA HIS A 112 -16.10 11.23 5.31
C HIS A 112 -16.24 11.65 3.85
N VAL A 113 -15.36 12.53 3.42
CA VAL A 113 -15.18 12.87 2.01
C VAL A 113 -13.88 12.20 1.54
N TYR A 114 -13.95 11.51 0.40
CA TYR A 114 -12.80 10.83 -0.19
C TYR A 114 -12.37 11.53 -1.49
N ASP A 115 -11.08 11.74 -1.64
CA ASP A 115 -10.49 12.28 -2.89
C ASP A 115 -10.33 11.15 -3.91
N TRP A 116 -11.25 11.11 -4.89
CA TRP A 116 -11.21 10.15 -6.00
C TRP A 116 -10.51 10.67 -7.25
N SER A 117 -9.68 11.71 -7.11
CA SER A 117 -8.85 12.21 -8.22
C SER A 117 -8.01 11.09 -8.82
N GLY A 118 -8.00 10.99 -10.15
CA GLY A 118 -7.28 9.91 -10.86
C GLY A 118 -7.90 8.50 -10.80
N ILE A 119 -9.00 8.31 -10.05
CA ILE A 119 -9.67 7.00 -9.92
C ILE A 119 -10.89 6.87 -10.83
N LEU A 120 -11.57 7.97 -11.09
CA LEU A 120 -12.80 7.92 -11.89
C LEU A 120 -12.50 7.90 -13.41
N PRO A 121 -13.20 7.09 -14.20
CA PRO A 121 -14.25 6.12 -13.84
C PRO A 121 -13.68 4.88 -13.11
N ARG A 122 -14.10 4.63 -11.88
CA ARG A 122 -13.61 3.55 -11.01
C ARG A 122 -13.50 2.18 -11.68
N LYS A 123 -14.55 1.79 -12.43
CA LYS A 123 -14.59 0.48 -13.11
C LYS A 123 -13.43 0.31 -14.09
N SER A 124 -13.12 1.34 -14.85
CA SER A 124 -12.01 1.32 -15.82
C SER A 124 -10.66 1.30 -15.08
N TYR A 125 -10.53 2.09 -14.01
CA TYR A 125 -9.33 2.09 -13.17
C TYR A 125 -9.04 0.70 -12.62
N LEU A 126 -10.00 0.06 -11.94
CA LEU A 126 -9.84 -1.27 -11.36
C LEU A 126 -9.55 -2.34 -12.43
N SER A 127 -10.24 -2.28 -13.57
CA SER A 127 -10.00 -3.21 -14.67
C SER A 127 -8.57 -3.12 -15.22
N ASN A 128 -8.06 -1.90 -15.38
CA ASN A 128 -6.68 -1.67 -15.84
C ASN A 128 -5.67 -2.12 -14.78
N LEU A 129 -5.85 -1.72 -13.51
CA LEU A 129 -4.99 -2.12 -12.41
C LEU A 129 -4.85 -3.64 -12.30
N LEU A 130 -5.97 -4.38 -12.32
CA LEU A 130 -5.96 -5.83 -12.23
C LEU A 130 -5.30 -6.50 -13.46
N LYS A 131 -5.56 -5.96 -14.65
CA LYS A 131 -4.95 -6.45 -15.90
C LYS A 131 -3.43 -6.21 -15.90
N ASP A 132 -2.99 -5.03 -15.49
CA ASP A 132 -1.57 -4.68 -15.46
C ASP A 132 -0.83 -5.50 -14.40
N LEU A 133 -1.45 -5.70 -13.22
CA LEU A 133 -0.91 -6.58 -12.18
C LEU A 133 -0.80 -8.02 -12.67
N GLU A 134 -1.86 -8.56 -13.28
CA GLU A 134 -1.85 -9.94 -13.79
C GLU A 134 -0.77 -10.15 -14.85
N LEU A 135 -0.61 -9.16 -15.76
CA LEU A 135 0.44 -9.22 -16.79
C LEU A 135 1.82 -9.20 -16.15
N ALA A 136 2.07 -8.27 -15.24
CA ALA A 136 3.35 -8.14 -14.55
C ALA A 136 3.70 -9.41 -13.75
N LEU A 137 2.72 -10.00 -13.04
CA LEU A 137 2.91 -11.27 -12.33
C LEU A 137 3.22 -12.45 -13.25
N LYS A 138 2.62 -12.49 -14.45
CA LYS A 138 2.91 -13.53 -15.47
C LYS A 138 4.29 -13.39 -16.08
N GLU A 139 4.75 -12.16 -16.29
CA GLU A 139 6.07 -11.86 -16.86
C GLU A 139 7.20 -12.01 -15.84
N SER A 140 6.87 -11.96 -14.54
CA SER A 140 7.85 -12.07 -13.47
C SER A 140 8.51 -13.45 -13.44
N SER A 141 9.83 -13.45 -13.47
CA SER A 141 10.68 -14.62 -13.24
C SER A 141 11.32 -14.66 -11.85
N ALA A 142 10.91 -13.74 -10.96
CA ALA A 142 11.44 -13.68 -9.60
C ALA A 142 11.16 -14.97 -8.83
N LYS A 143 12.09 -15.33 -7.96
CA LYS A 143 11.96 -16.50 -7.06
C LYS A 143 10.80 -16.31 -6.08
N TRP A 144 10.62 -15.07 -5.61
CA TRP A 144 9.55 -14.70 -4.69
C TRP A 144 8.73 -13.56 -5.29
N LYS A 145 7.43 -13.76 -5.37
CA LYS A 145 6.45 -12.76 -5.78
C LYS A 145 5.68 -12.29 -4.56
N ILE A 146 5.84 -11.03 -4.22
CA ILE A 146 5.23 -10.44 -3.03
C ILE A 146 4.33 -9.29 -3.47
N VAL A 147 3.05 -9.33 -3.11
CA VAL A 147 2.11 -8.23 -3.39
C VAL A 147 1.87 -7.44 -2.11
N VAL A 148 1.88 -6.12 -2.22
CA VAL A 148 1.69 -5.20 -1.10
C VAL A 148 0.48 -4.31 -1.39
N GLY A 149 -0.47 -4.31 -0.47
CA GLY A 149 -1.64 -3.43 -0.50
C GLY A 149 -1.97 -2.92 0.89
N HIS A 150 -3.06 -2.16 1.03
CA HIS A 150 -3.48 -1.67 2.34
C HIS A 150 -4.51 -2.60 2.98
N HIS A 151 -5.61 -2.89 2.26
CA HIS A 151 -6.72 -3.66 2.81
C HIS A 151 -6.41 -5.15 2.90
N THR A 152 -7.03 -5.80 3.87
CA THR A 152 -6.87 -7.24 4.15
C THR A 152 -7.57 -8.10 3.10
N ILE A 153 -6.96 -9.18 2.68
CA ILE A 153 -7.66 -10.27 1.98
C ILE A 153 -8.38 -11.14 3.03
N LYS A 154 -7.63 -11.57 4.05
CA LYS A 154 -8.14 -12.26 5.23
C LYS A 154 -7.63 -11.60 6.49
N SER A 155 -8.46 -11.52 7.50
CA SER A 155 -8.07 -11.05 8.83
C SER A 155 -9.00 -11.62 9.90
N ALA A 156 -8.45 -11.89 11.07
CA ALA A 156 -9.17 -12.18 12.29
C ALA A 156 -9.39 -10.93 13.16
N GLY A 157 -8.89 -9.76 12.71
CA GLY A 157 -9.02 -8.51 13.43
C GLY A 157 -10.38 -7.83 13.24
N GLN A 158 -10.48 -6.59 13.71
CA GLN A 158 -11.77 -5.88 13.83
C GLN A 158 -12.43 -5.56 12.48
N HIS A 159 -11.63 -5.20 11.46
CA HIS A 159 -12.14 -4.88 10.12
C HIS A 159 -12.44 -6.13 9.30
N GLY A 160 -11.79 -7.26 9.63
CA GLY A 160 -12.03 -8.53 9.00
C GLY A 160 -11.58 -8.60 7.53
N ASN A 161 -12.28 -9.42 6.76
CA ASN A 161 -11.97 -9.66 5.35
C ASN A 161 -12.54 -8.57 4.45
N THR A 162 -11.80 -8.16 3.43
CA THR A 162 -12.32 -7.31 2.35
C THR A 162 -12.90 -8.18 1.24
N ALA A 163 -14.23 -8.20 1.15
CA ALA A 163 -14.95 -9.07 0.22
C ALA A 163 -14.57 -8.82 -1.25
N GLU A 164 -14.38 -7.55 -1.62
CA GLU A 164 -14.00 -7.16 -2.97
C GLU A 164 -12.61 -7.67 -3.37
N LEU A 165 -11.66 -7.68 -2.44
CA LEU A 165 -10.32 -8.23 -2.69
C LEU A 165 -10.35 -9.75 -2.80
N ASN A 166 -11.17 -10.41 -1.97
CA ASN A 166 -11.39 -11.86 -2.09
C ASN A 166 -11.98 -12.24 -3.44
N LEU A 167 -12.88 -11.42 -3.98
CA LEU A 167 -13.54 -11.70 -5.25
C LEU A 167 -12.68 -11.37 -6.47
N GLN A 168 -11.93 -10.25 -6.43
CA GLN A 168 -11.30 -9.67 -7.61
C GLN A 168 -9.78 -9.86 -7.62
N LEU A 169 -9.11 -9.71 -6.48
CA LEU A 169 -7.65 -9.77 -6.37
C LEU A 169 -7.14 -11.18 -6.08
N LEU A 170 -7.68 -11.85 -5.06
CA LEU A 170 -7.19 -13.15 -4.60
C LEU A 170 -7.09 -14.20 -5.73
N PRO A 171 -8.06 -14.33 -6.66
CA PRO A 171 -7.94 -15.29 -7.78
C PRO A 171 -6.72 -15.02 -8.67
N ILE A 172 -6.37 -13.75 -8.89
CA ILE A 172 -5.20 -13.36 -9.68
C ILE A 172 -3.91 -13.75 -8.95
N LEU A 173 -3.84 -13.47 -7.63
CA LEU A 173 -2.68 -13.84 -6.83
C LEU A 173 -2.44 -15.34 -6.83
N GLN A 174 -3.49 -16.13 -6.63
CA GLN A 174 -3.44 -17.61 -6.64
C GLN A 174 -3.03 -18.16 -8.02
N ALA A 175 -3.64 -17.66 -9.10
CA ALA A 175 -3.34 -18.11 -10.46
C ALA A 175 -1.90 -17.82 -10.90
N ASN A 176 -1.25 -16.84 -10.30
CA ASN A 176 0.12 -16.43 -10.64
C ASN A 176 1.16 -16.85 -9.58
N ASN A 177 0.79 -17.73 -8.65
CA ASN A 177 1.66 -18.26 -7.59
C ASN A 177 2.35 -17.15 -6.79
N VAL A 178 1.58 -16.16 -6.35
CA VAL A 178 2.07 -15.15 -5.41
C VAL A 178 2.35 -15.81 -4.06
N ASP A 179 3.55 -15.59 -3.53
CA ASP A 179 4.03 -16.24 -2.31
C ASP A 179 3.52 -15.57 -1.05
N LEU A 180 3.38 -14.22 -1.09
CA LEU A 180 2.99 -13.44 0.08
C LEU A 180 2.16 -12.21 -0.33
N TYR A 181 1.10 -11.94 0.43
CA TYR A 181 0.40 -10.66 0.42
C TYR A 181 0.63 -9.94 1.74
N ILE A 182 1.14 -8.71 1.69
CA ILE A 182 1.41 -7.86 2.86
C ILE A 182 0.39 -6.73 2.88
N ASN A 183 -0.22 -6.50 4.03
CA ASN A 183 -1.21 -5.44 4.21
C ASN A 183 -1.14 -4.77 5.59
N GLY A 184 -1.90 -3.67 5.75
CA GLY A 184 -2.20 -2.96 6.98
C GLY A 184 -3.67 -3.07 7.34
N HIS A 185 -4.31 -1.93 7.59
CA HIS A 185 -5.74 -1.70 7.81
C HIS A 185 -6.27 -2.21 9.16
N ASP A 186 -6.02 -3.43 9.56
CA ASP A 186 -6.70 -4.07 10.68
C ASP A 186 -5.97 -3.90 12.04
N HIS A 187 -4.98 -3.02 12.11
CA HIS A 187 -4.27 -2.62 13.35
C HIS A 187 -3.83 -3.78 14.23
N CYS A 188 -3.58 -4.95 13.65
CA CYS A 188 -3.10 -6.13 14.35
C CYS A 188 -1.90 -6.74 13.64
N LEU A 189 -1.09 -7.49 14.39
CA LEU A 189 -0.01 -8.28 13.83
C LEU A 189 -0.50 -9.72 13.73
N GLU A 190 -0.77 -10.17 12.52
CA GLU A 190 -1.18 -11.55 12.28
C GLU A 190 -0.49 -12.16 11.05
N HIS A 191 -0.42 -13.47 11.05
CA HIS A 191 0.05 -14.26 9.93
C HIS A 191 -0.98 -15.33 9.62
N ILE A 192 -1.55 -15.27 8.43
CA ILE A 192 -2.51 -16.26 7.93
C ILE A 192 -1.84 -17.04 6.81
N SER A 193 -1.77 -18.35 6.95
CA SER A 193 -1.27 -19.25 5.91
C SER A 193 -2.32 -20.27 5.53
N SER A 194 -2.35 -20.66 4.25
CA SER A 194 -3.13 -21.84 3.82
C SER A 194 -2.21 -23.05 3.72
N SER A 195 -2.69 -24.19 4.17
CA SER A 195 -2.00 -25.48 4.00
C SER A 195 -2.21 -26.08 2.60
N GLU A 196 -3.06 -25.47 1.80
CA GLU A 196 -3.35 -25.89 0.42
C GLU A 196 -2.50 -25.03 -0.53
N ARG A 197 -1.52 -25.67 -1.15
CA ARG A 197 -0.79 -25.20 -2.34
C ARG A 197 -1.18 -26.06 -3.52
#